data_3acd01dc0d9c5995f1f4bc3961736990
#
_entry.id   3acd01dc0d9c5995f1f4bc3961736990
#
_cell.length_a   1.000
_cell.length_b   1.000
_cell.length_c   1.000
_cell.angle_alpha   90.00
_cell.angle_beta   90.00
_cell.angle_gamma   90.00
#
_symmetry.space_group_name_H-M   'P 1'
#
loop_
_entity.id
_entity.type
_entity.pdbx_description
1 polymer ?
#
loop_
_entity_poly.entity_id
_entity_poly.type
_entity_poly.pdbx_seq_one_letter_code
_entity_poly.pdbx_strand_id
1 'polypeptide(L)'
;LNTIAHTVGAILVGVQAEKTFGNGNNAVGIVSTIMTILILVLSEIIPKTIGAKYWKNLGNFTAKILTFILIPLRYTGILWVLMLFTKLIGGSAHANQMSKEEFVALTEAAEKEGVFEENESKFIKNLMVYKSILAKDVMTPFSVAVTAEENISIQQFYDQHKNLKFSRIPIYKDRPNNITGFILKDDFLEEIINDHGDQPLSSLKRELLITQAQTSIQHLFNILIEKRAHIAVVTDEFGNTVGVITMEDLIETLLGLEIMDESDSIADMQHLA
;
A
#
# COMPACT_ATOMS: atom_id res chain seq x y z
N LEU A 1 31.99 22.97 -11.61
CA LEU A 1 32.86 22.92 -12.81
C LEU A 1 32.21 23.61 -14.01
N ASN A 2 30.94 23.27 -14.31
CA ASN A 2 30.19 23.84 -15.44
C ASN A 2 30.11 25.38 -15.34
N THR A 3 29.69 25.91 -14.17
CA THR A 3 29.58 27.35 -13.91
C THR A 3 30.92 28.08 -14.08
N ILE A 4 32.00 27.48 -13.59
CA ILE A 4 33.35 28.05 -13.72
C ILE A 4 33.76 28.12 -15.22
N ALA A 5 33.53 27.03 -15.98
CA ALA A 5 33.84 26.99 -17.39
C ALA A 5 33.06 28.02 -18.20
N HIS A 6 31.77 28.22 -17.90
CA HIS A 6 30.93 29.22 -18.54
C HIS A 6 31.41 30.66 -18.23
N THR A 7 31.70 30.93 -16.96
CA THR A 7 32.14 32.27 -16.53
C THR A 7 33.50 32.61 -17.15
N VAL A 8 34.48 31.71 -17.06
CA VAL A 8 35.80 31.91 -17.64
C VAL A 8 35.74 32.02 -19.17
N GLY A 9 34.93 31.15 -19.80
CA GLY A 9 34.70 31.20 -21.25
C GLY A 9 34.10 32.52 -21.71
N ALA A 10 33.08 33.02 -21.04
CA ALA A 10 32.45 34.29 -21.36
C ALA A 10 33.41 35.46 -21.19
N ILE A 11 34.22 35.48 -20.14
CA ILE A 11 35.24 36.51 -19.90
C ILE A 11 36.29 36.50 -21.01
N LEU A 12 36.82 35.32 -21.37
CA LEU A 12 37.85 35.20 -22.42
C LEU A 12 37.33 35.67 -23.79
N VAL A 13 36.08 35.33 -24.13
CA VAL A 13 35.43 35.80 -25.36
C VAL A 13 35.23 37.30 -25.33
N GLY A 14 34.82 37.89 -24.20
CA GLY A 14 34.69 39.33 -24.04
C GLY A 14 36.02 40.07 -24.27
N VAL A 15 37.10 39.59 -23.63
CA VAL A 15 38.44 40.14 -23.81
C VAL A 15 38.94 40.02 -25.27
N GLN A 16 38.67 38.90 -25.90
CA GLN A 16 39.09 38.73 -27.33
C GLN A 16 38.27 39.61 -28.28
N ALA A 17 36.96 39.77 -28.01
CA ALA A 17 36.11 40.67 -28.79
C ALA A 17 36.56 42.13 -28.66
N GLU A 18 36.93 42.58 -27.47
CA GLU A 18 37.48 43.92 -27.24
C GLU A 18 38.77 44.14 -27.99
N LYS A 19 39.70 43.18 -28.03
CA LYS A 19 40.94 43.27 -28.80
C LYS A 19 40.72 43.34 -30.31
N THR A 20 39.67 42.67 -30.80
CA THR A 20 39.41 42.57 -32.23
C THR A 20 38.63 43.78 -32.80
N PHE A 21 37.65 44.25 -32.03
CA PHE A 21 36.72 45.31 -32.46
C PHE A 21 36.99 46.69 -31.86
N GLY A 22 37.91 46.82 -30.91
CA GLY A 22 38.27 48.04 -30.23
C GLY A 22 37.30 48.52 -29.17
N ASN A 23 37.81 49.37 -28.25
CA ASN A 23 37.01 49.96 -27.17
C ASN A 23 36.03 51.00 -27.75
N GLY A 24 34.73 50.79 -27.56
CA GLY A 24 33.70 51.78 -27.84
C GLY A 24 32.65 51.39 -28.90
N ASN A 25 32.76 50.24 -29.51
CA ASN A 25 31.75 49.76 -30.44
C ASN A 25 30.71 48.81 -29.72
N ASN A 26 29.44 49.03 -30.06
CA ASN A 26 28.34 48.11 -29.67
C ASN A 26 28.59 46.65 -30.08
N ALA A 27 29.56 46.42 -30.97
CA ALA A 27 29.99 45.10 -31.44
C ALA A 27 30.45 44.16 -30.30
N VAL A 28 31.19 44.66 -29.29
CA VAL A 28 31.64 43.85 -28.15
C VAL A 28 30.44 43.35 -27.33
N GLY A 29 29.46 44.22 -27.10
CA GLY A 29 28.21 43.83 -26.40
C GLY A 29 27.40 42.79 -27.18
N ILE A 30 27.28 42.97 -28.49
CA ILE A 30 26.54 42.04 -29.36
C ILE A 30 27.22 40.66 -29.40
N VAL A 31 28.54 40.62 -29.60
CA VAL A 31 29.33 39.37 -29.65
C VAL A 31 29.24 38.63 -28.29
N SER A 32 29.42 39.35 -27.18
CA SER A 32 29.30 38.77 -25.85
C SER A 32 27.90 38.20 -25.57
N THR A 33 26.86 38.90 -26.00
CA THR A 33 25.46 38.45 -25.85
C THR A 33 25.20 37.20 -26.68
N ILE A 34 25.60 37.21 -27.97
CA ILE A 34 25.42 36.02 -28.83
C ILE A 34 26.17 34.81 -28.27
N MET A 35 27.41 35.01 -27.83
CA MET A 35 28.21 33.91 -27.26
C MET A 35 27.64 33.41 -25.96
N THR A 36 27.10 34.27 -25.10
CA THR A 36 26.44 33.85 -23.87
C THR A 36 25.20 32.97 -24.16
N ILE A 37 24.37 33.41 -25.12
CA ILE A 37 23.20 32.63 -25.55
C ILE A 37 23.64 31.30 -26.15
N LEU A 38 24.67 31.30 -26.99
CA LEU A 38 25.16 30.09 -27.64
C LEU A 38 25.75 29.10 -26.65
N ILE A 39 26.51 29.56 -25.65
CA ILE A 39 27.00 28.75 -24.53
C ILE A 39 25.82 28.18 -23.77
N LEU A 40 24.84 28.98 -23.40
CA LEU A 40 23.68 28.53 -22.61
C LEU A 40 22.86 27.47 -23.37
N VAL A 41 22.60 27.69 -24.64
CA VAL A 41 21.84 26.74 -25.45
C VAL A 41 22.60 25.44 -25.69
N LEU A 42 23.85 25.51 -26.16
CA LEU A 42 24.61 24.30 -26.54
C LEU A 42 25.16 23.52 -25.36
N SER A 43 25.54 24.17 -24.27
CA SER A 43 26.18 23.48 -23.15
C SER A 43 25.25 23.21 -21.96
N GLU A 44 24.08 23.82 -21.93
CA GLU A 44 23.14 23.63 -20.82
C GLU A 44 21.76 23.13 -21.29
N ILE A 45 21.06 23.87 -22.15
CA ILE A 45 19.68 23.52 -22.50
C ILE A 45 19.64 22.23 -23.31
N ILE A 46 20.40 22.12 -24.37
CA ILE A 46 20.40 20.94 -25.26
C ILE A 46 20.82 19.67 -24.51
N PRO A 47 21.96 19.62 -23.78
CA PRO A 47 22.37 18.42 -23.08
C PRO A 47 21.38 18.00 -21.98
N LYS A 48 20.82 18.95 -21.23
CA LYS A 48 19.78 18.64 -20.20
C LYS A 48 18.52 18.06 -20.84
N THR A 49 18.05 18.65 -21.94
CA THR A 49 16.85 18.18 -22.64
C THR A 49 17.06 16.80 -23.25
N ILE A 50 18.22 16.54 -23.86
CA ILE A 50 18.58 15.21 -24.38
C ILE A 50 18.67 14.20 -23.22
N GLY A 51 19.32 14.57 -22.14
CA GLY A 51 19.43 13.73 -20.93
C GLY A 51 18.08 13.37 -20.35
N ALA A 52 17.18 14.34 -20.21
CA ALA A 52 15.83 14.11 -19.68
C ALA A 52 14.98 13.23 -20.62
N LYS A 53 15.09 13.43 -21.95
CA LYS A 53 14.30 12.67 -22.93
C LYS A 53 14.80 11.24 -23.12
N TYR A 54 16.10 11.04 -23.16
CA TYR A 54 16.72 9.75 -23.51
C TYR A 54 17.42 9.06 -22.34
N TRP A 55 17.08 9.40 -21.11
CA TRP A 55 17.76 8.93 -19.90
C TRP A 55 17.87 7.40 -19.82
N LYS A 56 16.83 6.65 -20.26
CA LYS A 56 16.85 5.17 -20.26
C LYS A 56 17.94 4.60 -21.18
N ASN A 57 18.10 5.17 -22.37
CA ASN A 57 19.06 4.70 -23.36
C ASN A 57 20.48 5.20 -23.05
N LEU A 58 20.60 6.40 -22.50
CA LEU A 58 21.87 7.01 -22.13
C LEU A 58 22.42 6.51 -20.78
N GLY A 59 21.60 5.85 -19.94
CA GLY A 59 21.97 5.43 -18.61
C GLY A 59 23.25 4.60 -18.57
N ASN A 60 23.37 3.57 -19.38
CA ASN A 60 24.54 2.71 -19.45
C ASN A 60 25.80 3.43 -19.93
N PHE A 61 25.65 4.33 -20.90
CA PHE A 61 26.75 5.15 -21.43
C PHE A 61 27.22 6.14 -20.38
N THR A 62 26.30 6.85 -19.74
CA THR A 62 26.58 7.81 -18.67
C THR A 62 27.26 7.13 -17.47
N ALA A 63 26.79 5.95 -17.08
CA ALA A 63 27.40 5.16 -16.00
C ALA A 63 28.87 4.82 -16.31
N LYS A 64 29.18 4.40 -17.54
CA LYS A 64 30.57 4.10 -17.95
C LYS A 64 31.44 5.35 -17.92
N ILE A 65 30.97 6.49 -18.43
CA ILE A 65 31.71 7.75 -18.40
C ILE A 65 31.95 8.22 -16.98
N LEU A 66 30.92 8.17 -16.11
CA LEU A 66 31.06 8.53 -14.70
C LEU A 66 32.07 7.65 -13.98
N THR A 67 32.04 6.33 -14.22
CA THR A 67 33.01 5.40 -13.66
C THR A 67 34.43 5.78 -14.10
N PHE A 68 34.63 6.07 -15.38
CA PHE A 68 35.93 6.50 -15.92
C PHE A 68 36.44 7.80 -15.28
N ILE A 69 35.56 8.78 -15.07
CA ILE A 69 35.88 10.05 -14.41
C ILE A 69 36.14 9.83 -12.89
N LEU A 70 35.45 8.90 -12.24
CA LEU A 70 35.62 8.62 -10.81
C LEU A 70 36.98 7.95 -10.50
N ILE A 71 37.56 7.20 -11.45
CA ILE A 71 38.86 6.55 -11.26
C ILE A 71 39.95 7.56 -10.86
N PRO A 72 40.27 8.58 -11.65
CA PRO A 72 41.30 9.56 -11.28
C PRO A 72 40.90 10.39 -10.04
N LEU A 73 39.60 10.73 -9.86
CA LEU A 73 39.15 11.45 -8.68
C LEU A 73 39.37 10.66 -7.38
N ARG A 74 39.28 9.36 -7.43
CA ARG A 74 39.54 8.48 -6.28
C ARG A 74 41.02 8.48 -5.90
N TYR A 75 41.92 8.50 -6.88
CA TYR A 75 43.36 8.52 -6.62
C TYR A 75 43.88 9.90 -6.19
N THR A 76 43.24 11.01 -6.59
CA THR A 76 43.62 12.35 -6.17
C THR A 76 43.22 12.76 -4.77
N GLY A 77 42.49 11.91 -4.04
CA GLY A 77 42.01 12.19 -2.68
C GLY A 77 40.87 13.24 -2.60
N ILE A 78 40.43 13.79 -3.73
CA ILE A 78 39.37 14.80 -3.77
C ILE A 78 38.06 14.25 -3.19
N LEU A 79 37.75 12.99 -3.47
CA LEU A 79 36.56 12.33 -2.89
C LEU A 79 36.65 12.22 -1.36
N TRP A 80 37.85 12.02 -0.80
CA TRP A 80 38.05 11.97 0.64
C TRP A 80 37.78 13.35 1.28
N VAL A 81 38.24 14.41 0.65
CA VAL A 81 37.98 15.81 1.11
C VAL A 81 36.49 16.11 1.03
N LEU A 82 35.80 15.74 -0.06
CA LEU A 82 34.37 15.92 -0.21
C LEU A 82 33.57 15.12 0.84
N MET A 83 33.96 13.86 1.12
CA MET A 83 33.35 13.05 2.19
C MET A 83 33.56 13.67 3.58
N LEU A 84 34.71 14.32 3.83
CA LEU A 84 34.95 15.04 5.08
C LEU A 84 34.00 16.23 5.22
N PHE A 85 33.81 17.01 4.15
CA PHE A 85 32.85 18.11 4.12
C PHE A 85 31.40 17.65 4.33
N THR A 86 30.98 16.56 3.67
CA THR A 86 29.62 16.03 3.87
C THR A 86 29.39 15.51 5.30
N LYS A 87 30.42 14.96 5.92
CA LYS A 87 30.38 14.52 7.33
C LYS A 87 30.29 15.71 8.29
N LEU A 88 30.98 16.80 8.00
CA LEU A 88 30.93 18.05 8.79
C LEU A 88 29.57 18.76 8.70
N ILE A 89 28.87 18.65 7.56
CA ILE A 89 27.54 19.25 7.34
C ILE A 89 26.42 18.34 7.90
N GLY A 90 26.75 17.18 8.50
CA GLY A 90 25.77 16.26 9.10
C GLY A 90 25.09 15.33 8.10
N GLY A 91 25.64 15.19 6.92
CA GLY A 91 25.19 14.21 5.92
C GLY A 91 25.62 12.81 6.30
N SER A 92 24.91 12.15 7.21
CA SER A 92 24.91 10.70 7.24
C SER A 92 24.21 10.24 5.97
N ALA A 93 24.92 9.49 5.13
CA ALA A 93 24.29 8.70 4.08
C ALA A 93 23.47 7.59 4.75
N HIS A 94 22.37 7.95 5.37
CA HIS A 94 21.29 7.01 5.58
C HIS A 94 20.84 6.68 4.16
N ALA A 95 21.05 5.45 3.73
CA ALA A 95 20.34 4.92 2.59
C ALA A 95 18.87 5.32 2.84
N ASN A 96 18.35 6.19 2.00
CA ASN A 96 16.97 6.64 2.06
C ASN A 96 16.12 5.38 1.94
N GLN A 97 15.77 4.79 3.09
CA GLN A 97 14.70 3.81 3.12
C GLN A 97 13.45 4.63 2.82
N MET A 98 12.88 4.40 1.66
CA MET A 98 11.63 5.02 1.25
C MET A 98 10.60 4.84 2.37
N SER A 99 10.04 5.93 2.86
CA SER A 99 8.97 5.89 3.86
C SER A 99 7.69 5.34 3.24
N LYS A 100 6.74 4.89 4.07
CA LYS A 100 5.44 4.46 3.58
C LYS A 100 4.71 5.59 2.87
N GLU A 101 4.83 6.80 3.40
CA GLU A 101 4.23 8.02 2.87
C GLU A 101 4.80 8.37 1.49
N GLU A 102 6.12 8.26 1.32
CA GLU A 102 6.77 8.45 0.02
C GLU A 102 6.33 7.41 -1.00
N PHE A 103 6.15 6.15 -0.57
CA PHE A 103 5.67 5.08 -1.44
C PHE A 103 4.22 5.32 -1.89
N VAL A 104 3.34 5.75 -0.97
CA VAL A 104 1.95 6.13 -1.29
C VAL A 104 1.93 7.29 -2.29
N ALA A 105 2.72 8.34 -2.06
CA ALA A 105 2.82 9.48 -2.98
C ALA A 105 3.32 9.05 -4.37
N LEU A 106 4.28 8.12 -4.44
CA LEU A 106 4.78 7.57 -5.71
C LEU A 106 3.68 6.76 -6.44
N THR A 107 2.88 6.00 -5.70
CA THR A 107 1.74 5.25 -6.25
C THR A 107 0.70 6.19 -6.86
N GLU A 108 0.39 7.29 -6.19
CA GLU A 108 -0.53 8.32 -6.70
C GLU A 108 0.00 9.03 -7.94
N ALA A 109 1.31 9.28 -7.98
CA ALA A 109 1.94 9.85 -9.17
C ALA A 109 1.86 8.88 -10.36
N ALA A 110 2.12 7.60 -10.12
CA ALA A 110 2.04 6.56 -11.14
C ALA A 110 0.61 6.36 -11.67
N GLU A 111 -0.41 6.46 -10.80
CA GLU A 111 -1.82 6.47 -11.18
C GLU A 111 -2.15 7.64 -12.13
N LYS A 112 -1.71 8.86 -11.79
CA LYS A 112 -1.91 10.05 -12.64
C LYS A 112 -1.21 9.96 -14.00
N GLU A 113 -0.10 9.23 -14.08
CA GLU A 113 0.63 8.96 -15.32
C GLU A 113 0.04 7.78 -16.13
N GLY A 114 -1.01 7.13 -15.61
CA GLY A 114 -1.67 6.00 -16.27
C GLY A 114 -0.85 4.69 -16.22
N VAL A 115 0.09 4.56 -15.27
CA VAL A 115 0.86 3.33 -15.04
C VAL A 115 0.02 2.30 -14.29
N PHE A 116 -0.83 2.76 -13.38
CA PHE A 116 -1.79 1.97 -12.61
C PHE A 116 -3.21 2.45 -12.88
N GLU A 117 -4.16 1.53 -12.87
CA GLU A 117 -5.58 1.86 -12.77
C GLU A 117 -5.92 2.30 -11.34
N GLU A 118 -7.02 3.02 -11.17
CA GLU A 118 -7.50 3.54 -9.88
C GLU A 118 -7.63 2.42 -8.83
N ASN A 119 -8.21 1.27 -9.23
CA ASN A 119 -8.37 0.11 -8.36
C ASN A 119 -7.02 -0.48 -7.90
N GLU A 120 -6.04 -0.58 -8.82
CA GLU A 120 -4.71 -1.10 -8.51
C GLU A 120 -3.99 -0.19 -7.51
N SER A 121 -4.08 1.12 -7.72
CA SER A 121 -3.54 2.12 -6.79
C SER A 121 -4.19 2.01 -5.40
N LYS A 122 -5.51 1.81 -5.34
CA LYS A 122 -6.26 1.60 -4.10
C LYS A 122 -5.78 0.37 -3.35
N PHE A 123 -5.59 -0.77 -4.04
CA PHE A 123 -5.07 -2.01 -3.43
C PHE A 123 -3.68 -1.80 -2.81
N ILE A 124 -2.78 -1.13 -3.52
CA ILE A 124 -1.44 -0.84 -3.01
C ILE A 124 -1.50 0.02 -1.74
N LYS A 125 -2.34 1.05 -1.73
CA LYS A 125 -2.53 1.94 -0.57
C LYS A 125 -3.09 1.18 0.63
N ASN A 126 -4.11 0.34 0.42
CA ASN A 126 -4.71 -0.47 1.47
C ASN A 126 -3.69 -1.46 2.07
N LEU A 127 -2.87 -2.09 1.23
CA LEU A 127 -1.81 -2.99 1.70
C LEU A 127 -0.82 -2.29 2.65
N MET A 128 -0.54 -1.00 2.43
CA MET A 128 0.38 -0.23 3.29
C MET A 128 -0.20 0.00 4.69
N VAL A 129 -1.51 0.13 4.82
CA VAL A 129 -2.20 0.37 6.10
C VAL A 129 -2.75 -0.91 6.74
N TYR A 130 -2.83 -2.01 5.99
CA TYR A 130 -3.43 -3.28 6.41
C TYR A 130 -2.92 -3.81 7.76
N LYS A 131 -1.62 -3.60 8.04
CA LYS A 131 -1.00 -3.98 9.33
C LYS A 131 -1.52 -3.21 10.53
N SER A 132 -2.00 -2.00 10.33
CA SER A 132 -2.42 -1.09 11.40
C SER A 132 -3.90 -1.20 11.72
N ILE A 133 -4.69 -1.85 10.87
CA ILE A 133 -6.12 -2.09 11.08
C ILE A 133 -6.29 -3.25 12.07
N LEU A 134 -7.21 -3.10 13.00
CA LEU A 134 -7.50 -4.06 14.06
C LEU A 134 -8.78 -4.84 13.77
N ALA A 135 -8.94 -6.01 14.35
CA ALA A 135 -10.12 -6.85 14.18
C ALA A 135 -11.42 -6.11 14.54
N LYS A 136 -11.41 -5.27 15.58
CA LYS A 136 -12.56 -4.45 15.99
C LYS A 136 -13.00 -3.42 14.94
N ASP A 137 -12.09 -2.99 14.06
CA ASP A 137 -12.36 -1.96 13.04
C ASP A 137 -13.05 -2.54 11.79
N VAL A 138 -13.07 -3.88 11.67
CA VAL A 138 -13.53 -4.62 10.48
C VAL A 138 -14.62 -5.64 10.81
N MET A 139 -14.72 -6.08 12.07
CA MET A 139 -15.69 -7.09 12.49
C MET A 139 -17.13 -6.64 12.26
N THR A 140 -17.99 -7.59 11.95
CA THR A 140 -19.44 -7.42 12.08
C THR A 140 -19.78 -7.43 13.58
N PRO A 141 -20.36 -6.33 14.13
CA PRO A 141 -20.72 -6.27 15.54
C PRO A 141 -21.70 -7.37 15.94
N PHE A 142 -21.56 -7.87 17.17
CA PHE A 142 -22.39 -8.97 17.65
C PHE A 142 -23.87 -8.63 17.67
N SER A 143 -24.24 -7.34 17.83
CA SER A 143 -25.64 -6.88 17.84
C SER A 143 -26.40 -7.16 16.54
N VAL A 144 -25.72 -7.28 15.43
CA VAL A 144 -26.30 -7.51 14.09
C VAL A 144 -25.96 -8.91 13.53
N ALA A 145 -25.09 -9.66 14.21
CA ALA A 145 -24.72 -11.01 13.81
C ALA A 145 -25.88 -11.99 14.05
N VAL A 146 -26.16 -12.84 13.07
CA VAL A 146 -27.13 -13.94 13.24
C VAL A 146 -26.48 -15.07 14.01
N THR A 147 -27.07 -15.43 15.14
CA THR A 147 -26.61 -16.50 16.03
C THR A 147 -27.76 -17.43 16.40
N ALA A 148 -27.46 -18.66 16.82
CA ALA A 148 -28.47 -19.61 17.25
C ALA A 148 -28.11 -20.29 18.59
N GLU A 149 -29.09 -20.68 19.37
CA GLU A 149 -28.87 -21.48 20.58
C GLU A 149 -28.53 -22.92 20.20
N GLU A 150 -27.48 -23.49 20.79
CA GLU A 150 -26.97 -24.82 20.41
C GLU A 150 -27.93 -25.99 20.75
N ASN A 151 -28.88 -25.78 21.66
CA ASN A 151 -29.81 -26.84 22.15
C ASN A 151 -31.14 -26.88 21.38
N ILE A 152 -31.46 -25.90 20.54
CA ILE A 152 -32.69 -25.97 19.72
C ILE A 152 -32.53 -27.03 18.63
N SER A 153 -33.68 -27.60 18.19
CA SER A 153 -33.66 -28.60 17.13
C SER A 153 -33.33 -27.93 15.77
N ILE A 154 -32.71 -28.70 14.89
CA ILE A 154 -32.40 -28.32 13.52
C ILE A 154 -33.67 -27.84 12.80
N GLN A 155 -34.80 -28.57 12.97
CA GLN A 155 -36.09 -28.21 12.38
C GLN A 155 -36.60 -26.87 12.90
N GLN A 156 -36.52 -26.64 14.21
CA GLN A 156 -36.93 -25.38 14.81
C GLN A 156 -36.12 -24.19 14.28
N PHE A 157 -34.81 -24.36 14.16
CA PHE A 157 -33.94 -23.34 13.60
C PHE A 157 -34.28 -23.04 12.11
N TYR A 158 -34.48 -24.10 11.32
CA TYR A 158 -34.87 -23.99 9.91
C TYR A 158 -36.19 -23.22 9.72
N ASP A 159 -37.21 -23.54 10.54
CA ASP A 159 -38.53 -22.90 10.46
C ASP A 159 -38.48 -21.40 10.80
N GLN A 160 -37.57 -21.02 11.71
CA GLN A 160 -37.35 -19.63 12.09
C GLN A 160 -36.53 -18.86 11.03
N HIS A 161 -35.69 -19.53 10.24
CA HIS A 161 -34.70 -18.92 9.36
C HIS A 161 -34.76 -19.47 7.91
N LYS A 162 -35.94 -19.55 7.31
CA LYS A 162 -36.13 -20.11 5.94
C LYS A 162 -35.34 -19.43 4.84
N ASN A 163 -35.00 -18.14 5.03
CA ASN A 163 -34.25 -17.32 4.06
C ASN A 163 -32.86 -16.95 4.59
N LEU A 164 -32.19 -17.87 5.29
CA LEU A 164 -30.86 -17.60 5.82
C LEU A 164 -29.85 -17.36 4.69
N LYS A 165 -29.20 -16.21 4.72
CA LYS A 165 -28.21 -15.79 3.73
C LYS A 165 -26.79 -16.23 4.09
N PHE A 166 -26.52 -16.39 5.38
CA PHE A 166 -25.19 -16.67 5.90
C PHE A 166 -24.83 -18.15 5.83
N SER A 167 -23.64 -18.46 5.33
CA SER A 167 -23.14 -19.85 5.22
C SER A 167 -22.64 -20.42 6.55
N ARG A 168 -22.25 -19.56 7.49
CA ARG A 168 -21.70 -19.94 8.81
C ARG A 168 -22.44 -19.20 9.89
N ILE A 169 -23.02 -19.95 10.81
CA ILE A 169 -23.85 -19.43 11.88
C ILE A 169 -23.18 -19.73 13.22
N PRO A 170 -22.69 -18.73 13.97
CA PRO A 170 -22.21 -18.93 15.32
C PRO A 170 -23.32 -19.46 16.22
N ILE A 171 -22.99 -20.44 17.05
CA ILE A 171 -23.93 -20.99 18.05
C ILE A 171 -23.45 -20.69 19.45
N TYR A 172 -24.42 -20.45 20.36
CA TYR A 172 -24.15 -20.11 21.74
C TYR A 172 -24.85 -21.07 22.71
N LYS A 173 -24.35 -21.11 23.94
CA LYS A 173 -24.95 -21.86 25.02
C LYS A 173 -25.41 -20.92 26.14
N ASP A 174 -26.64 -21.08 26.58
CA ASP A 174 -27.31 -20.38 27.68
C ASP A 174 -27.47 -18.86 27.49
N ARG A 175 -26.44 -18.18 27.04
CA ARG A 175 -26.42 -16.73 26.81
C ARG A 175 -25.84 -16.40 25.42
N PRO A 176 -26.43 -15.46 24.69
CA PRO A 176 -25.96 -15.10 23.34
C PRO A 176 -24.46 -14.79 23.25
N ASN A 177 -23.89 -14.17 24.29
CA ASN A 177 -22.45 -13.83 24.30
C ASN A 177 -21.52 -15.04 24.52
N ASN A 178 -22.08 -16.22 24.91
CA ASN A 178 -21.30 -17.42 25.16
C ASN A 178 -21.25 -18.28 23.90
N ILE A 179 -20.52 -17.81 22.90
CA ILE A 179 -20.35 -18.55 21.63
C ILE A 179 -19.48 -19.78 21.87
N THR A 180 -20.00 -20.95 21.52
CA THR A 180 -19.34 -22.24 21.73
C THR A 180 -18.81 -22.88 20.46
N GLY A 181 -19.22 -22.39 19.30
CA GLY A 181 -18.83 -22.91 17.99
C GLY A 181 -19.64 -22.27 16.86
N PHE A 182 -19.64 -22.90 15.73
CA PHE A 182 -20.49 -22.53 14.59
C PHE A 182 -21.01 -23.77 13.87
N ILE A 183 -22.06 -23.59 13.09
CA ILE A 183 -22.59 -24.59 12.16
C ILE A 183 -22.51 -24.08 10.72
N LEU A 184 -22.45 -24.99 9.77
CA LEU A 184 -22.59 -24.67 8.34
C LEU A 184 -24.04 -24.75 7.91
N LYS A 185 -24.47 -23.83 7.06
CA LYS A 185 -25.80 -23.83 6.44
C LYS A 185 -26.06 -25.13 5.71
N ASP A 186 -25.09 -25.62 4.96
CA ASP A 186 -25.24 -26.83 4.15
C ASP A 186 -25.42 -28.06 5.03
N ASP A 187 -24.68 -28.18 6.15
CA ASP A 187 -24.78 -29.31 7.06
C ASP A 187 -26.19 -29.43 7.65
N PHE A 188 -26.78 -28.34 8.17
CA PHE A 188 -28.13 -28.43 8.75
C PHE A 188 -29.22 -28.61 7.67
N LEU A 189 -29.05 -28.10 6.45
CA LEU A 189 -29.98 -28.35 5.37
C LEU A 189 -29.93 -29.82 4.91
N GLU A 190 -28.75 -30.44 4.90
CA GLU A 190 -28.58 -31.85 4.64
C GLU A 190 -29.32 -32.72 5.69
N GLU A 191 -29.22 -32.36 6.98
CA GLU A 191 -29.92 -33.07 8.03
C GLU A 191 -31.46 -32.91 7.92
N ILE A 192 -31.95 -31.75 7.50
CA ILE A 192 -33.38 -31.56 7.20
C ILE A 192 -33.85 -32.52 6.08
N ILE A 193 -33.07 -32.62 5.00
CA ILE A 193 -33.37 -33.47 3.84
C ILE A 193 -33.38 -34.96 4.27
N ASN A 194 -32.52 -35.34 5.21
CA ASN A 194 -32.40 -36.70 5.74
C ASN A 194 -33.42 -37.04 6.85
N ASP A 195 -34.39 -36.18 7.12
CA ASP A 195 -35.40 -36.32 8.17
C ASP A 195 -34.80 -36.38 9.62
N HIS A 196 -33.62 -35.79 9.82
CA HIS A 196 -32.95 -35.70 11.12
C HIS A 196 -33.19 -34.37 11.84
N GLY A 197 -34.23 -33.65 11.51
CA GLY A 197 -34.53 -32.31 12.03
C GLY A 197 -34.75 -32.25 13.57
N ASP A 198 -35.01 -33.37 14.23
CA ASP A 198 -35.18 -33.44 15.68
C ASP A 198 -33.88 -33.34 16.49
N GLN A 199 -32.73 -33.51 15.85
CA GLN A 199 -31.44 -33.39 16.49
C GLN A 199 -31.14 -31.92 16.90
N PRO A 200 -30.40 -31.70 17.99
CA PRO A 200 -30.01 -30.36 18.40
C PRO A 200 -28.92 -29.81 17.46
N LEU A 201 -28.85 -28.47 17.26
CA LEU A 201 -27.81 -27.81 16.48
C LEU A 201 -26.39 -28.13 16.96
N SER A 202 -26.23 -28.42 18.26
CA SER A 202 -24.95 -28.85 18.85
C SER A 202 -24.36 -30.12 18.22
N SER A 203 -25.18 -30.99 17.57
CA SER A 203 -24.68 -32.15 16.83
C SER A 203 -23.84 -31.80 15.63
N LEU A 204 -24.06 -30.62 15.03
CA LEU A 204 -23.35 -30.10 13.87
C LEU A 204 -22.24 -29.09 14.23
N LYS A 205 -21.99 -28.92 15.52
CA LYS A 205 -21.05 -27.92 16.03
C LYS A 205 -19.64 -28.18 15.57
N ARG A 206 -19.03 -27.11 15.00
CA ARG A 206 -17.63 -27.03 14.61
C ARG A 206 -16.88 -26.07 15.51
N GLU A 207 -15.58 -26.32 15.70
CA GLU A 207 -14.72 -25.44 16.47
C GLU A 207 -14.58 -24.06 15.81
N LEU A 208 -14.63 -23.03 16.63
CA LEU A 208 -14.55 -21.65 16.20
C LEU A 208 -13.24 -21.02 16.69
N LEU A 209 -12.58 -20.27 15.80
CA LEU A 209 -11.42 -19.48 16.16
C LEU A 209 -11.85 -18.28 17.00
N ILE A 210 -11.14 -18.04 18.10
CA ILE A 210 -11.34 -16.85 18.95
C ILE A 210 -10.13 -15.94 18.77
N THR A 211 -10.37 -14.65 18.58
CA THR A 211 -9.35 -13.60 18.47
C THR A 211 -9.71 -12.40 19.33
N GLN A 212 -8.72 -11.61 19.71
CA GLN A 212 -8.97 -10.39 20.48
C GLN A 212 -9.27 -9.21 19.55
N ALA A 213 -10.10 -8.28 20.01
CA ALA A 213 -10.46 -7.05 19.31
C ALA A 213 -9.26 -6.20 18.88
N GLN A 214 -8.15 -6.26 19.62
CA GLN A 214 -6.91 -5.54 19.35
C GLN A 214 -5.94 -6.29 18.42
N THR A 215 -6.30 -7.47 17.93
CA THR A 215 -5.48 -8.22 16.98
C THR A 215 -5.46 -7.51 15.63
N SER A 216 -4.27 -7.36 15.01
CA SER A 216 -4.21 -6.81 13.66
C SER A 216 -4.82 -7.78 12.66
N ILE A 217 -5.55 -7.24 11.67
CA ILE A 217 -6.21 -8.07 10.65
C ILE A 217 -5.20 -8.86 9.81
N GLN A 218 -3.98 -8.36 9.62
CA GLN A 218 -2.92 -9.12 8.97
C GLN A 218 -2.55 -10.39 9.74
N HIS A 219 -2.43 -10.29 11.06
CA HIS A 219 -2.10 -11.45 11.91
C HIS A 219 -3.27 -12.44 11.90
N LEU A 220 -4.49 -11.95 12.03
CA LEU A 220 -5.71 -12.76 11.98
C LEU A 220 -5.85 -13.49 10.63
N PHE A 221 -5.60 -12.81 9.52
CA PHE A 221 -5.62 -13.39 8.18
C PHE A 221 -4.68 -14.60 8.07
N ASN A 222 -3.45 -14.46 8.57
CA ASN A 222 -2.48 -15.56 8.56
C ASN A 222 -2.95 -16.75 9.42
N ILE A 223 -3.54 -16.48 10.59
CA ILE A 223 -4.07 -17.53 11.45
C ILE A 223 -5.24 -18.26 10.77
N LEU A 224 -6.16 -17.52 10.13
CA LEU A 224 -7.29 -18.13 9.43
C LEU A 224 -6.82 -19.04 8.29
N ILE A 225 -5.82 -18.62 7.51
CA ILE A 225 -5.23 -19.46 6.45
C ILE A 225 -4.55 -20.70 7.03
N GLU A 226 -3.71 -20.54 8.05
CA GLU A 226 -2.97 -21.65 8.68
C GLU A 226 -3.91 -22.72 9.24
N LYS A 227 -4.97 -22.27 9.91
CA LYS A 227 -5.99 -23.14 10.51
C LYS A 227 -7.09 -23.57 9.55
N ARG A 228 -7.08 -23.11 8.30
CA ARG A 228 -8.13 -23.33 7.30
C ARG A 228 -9.52 -22.93 7.83
N ALA A 229 -9.55 -21.88 8.65
CA ALA A 229 -10.76 -21.31 9.20
C ALA A 229 -11.23 -20.13 8.32
N HIS A 230 -12.54 -19.94 8.21
CA HIS A 230 -13.15 -18.87 7.43
C HIS A 230 -13.89 -17.85 8.30
N ILE A 231 -14.03 -18.13 9.60
CA ILE A 231 -14.73 -17.29 10.55
C ILE A 231 -14.00 -17.31 11.89
N ALA A 232 -13.98 -16.17 12.58
CA ALA A 232 -13.49 -16.05 13.95
C ALA A 232 -14.48 -15.22 14.77
N VAL A 233 -14.58 -15.53 16.06
CA VAL A 233 -15.23 -14.67 17.05
C VAL A 233 -14.22 -13.68 17.60
N VAL A 234 -14.63 -12.43 17.70
CA VAL A 234 -13.85 -11.35 18.28
C VAL A 234 -14.31 -11.13 19.73
N THR A 235 -13.33 -11.11 20.64
CA THR A 235 -13.59 -10.89 22.07
C THR A 235 -12.93 -9.62 22.57
N ASP A 236 -13.53 -9.02 23.60
CA ASP A 236 -12.92 -7.93 24.35
C ASP A 236 -11.83 -8.44 25.34
N GLU A 237 -11.26 -7.54 26.12
CA GLU A 237 -10.25 -7.84 27.13
C GLU A 237 -10.78 -8.72 28.28
N PHE A 238 -12.10 -8.76 28.46
CA PHE A 238 -12.78 -9.54 29.49
C PHE A 238 -13.25 -10.91 28.99
N GLY A 239 -13.04 -11.21 27.70
CA GLY A 239 -13.48 -12.46 27.06
C GLY A 239 -14.93 -12.44 26.58
N ASN A 240 -15.64 -11.30 26.62
CA ASN A 240 -16.98 -11.21 26.06
C ASN A 240 -16.92 -11.15 24.53
N THR A 241 -17.85 -11.82 23.87
CA THR A 241 -17.99 -11.71 22.41
C THR A 241 -18.49 -10.31 22.04
N VAL A 242 -17.72 -9.61 21.19
CA VAL A 242 -18.05 -8.26 20.69
C VAL A 242 -18.40 -8.25 19.20
N GLY A 243 -18.01 -9.29 18.46
CA GLY A 243 -18.34 -9.40 17.04
C GLY A 243 -17.87 -10.72 16.45
N VAL A 244 -18.09 -10.85 15.16
CA VAL A 244 -17.58 -11.91 14.30
C VAL A 244 -16.83 -11.30 13.13
N ILE A 245 -15.85 -12.01 12.61
CA ILE A 245 -15.07 -11.59 11.46
C ILE A 245 -14.85 -12.79 10.55
N THR A 246 -15.00 -12.59 9.27
CA THR A 246 -14.83 -13.64 8.26
C THR A 246 -13.60 -13.40 7.41
N MET A 247 -13.22 -14.38 6.62
CA MET A 247 -12.13 -14.23 5.65
C MET A 247 -12.50 -13.19 4.59
N GLU A 248 -13.77 -13.13 4.23
CA GLU A 248 -14.35 -12.20 3.28
C GLU A 248 -14.12 -10.75 3.75
N ASP A 249 -14.45 -10.40 5.00
CA ASP A 249 -14.23 -9.06 5.59
C ASP A 249 -12.76 -8.62 5.50
N LEU A 250 -11.83 -9.55 5.73
CA LEU A 250 -10.39 -9.28 5.66
C LEU A 250 -9.93 -9.01 4.22
N ILE A 251 -10.49 -9.75 3.25
CA ILE A 251 -10.18 -9.57 1.82
C ILE A 251 -10.79 -8.26 1.32
N GLU A 252 -12.02 -7.95 1.68
CA GLU A 252 -12.70 -6.69 1.36
C GLU A 252 -11.90 -5.49 1.84
N THR A 253 -11.43 -5.55 3.09
CA THR A 253 -10.59 -4.49 3.65
C THR A 253 -9.27 -4.35 2.88
N LEU A 254 -8.64 -5.45 2.48
CA LEU A 254 -7.42 -5.44 1.68
C LEU A 254 -7.64 -4.85 0.29
N LEU A 255 -8.71 -5.27 -0.38
CA LEU A 255 -9.05 -4.82 -1.72
C LEU A 255 -9.68 -3.42 -1.71
N GLY A 256 -10.27 -2.99 -0.60
CA GLY A 256 -11.05 -1.76 -0.49
C GLY A 256 -12.32 -1.80 -1.33
N LEU A 257 -12.88 -2.98 -1.51
CA LEU A 257 -14.08 -3.27 -2.28
C LEU A 257 -15.02 -4.12 -1.42
N GLU A 258 -16.31 -3.89 -1.54
CA GLU A 258 -17.33 -4.78 -0.97
C GLU A 258 -17.55 -5.96 -1.93
N ILE A 259 -17.45 -7.17 -1.43
CA ILE A 259 -17.74 -8.40 -2.15
C ILE A 259 -19.20 -8.76 -1.89
N MET A 260 -20.08 -8.40 -2.82
CA MET A 260 -21.50 -8.69 -2.70
C MET A 260 -21.83 -10.04 -3.34
N ASP A 261 -22.52 -10.90 -2.60
CA ASP A 261 -23.15 -12.11 -3.14
C ASP A 261 -24.47 -11.76 -3.85
N GLU A 262 -24.92 -12.60 -4.76
CA GLU A 262 -26.15 -12.43 -5.55
C GLU A 262 -27.41 -12.26 -4.69
N SER A 263 -27.35 -12.75 -3.44
CA SER A 263 -28.44 -12.69 -2.46
C SER A 263 -28.35 -11.49 -1.50
N ASP A 264 -27.26 -10.71 -1.53
CA ASP A 264 -27.05 -9.61 -0.57
C ASP A 264 -27.87 -8.39 -0.93
N SER A 265 -28.60 -7.90 0.07
CA SER A 265 -29.38 -6.67 -0.04
C SER A 265 -28.74 -5.47 0.66
N ILE A 266 -27.67 -5.70 1.42
CA ILE A 266 -26.96 -4.71 2.22
C ILE A 266 -25.47 -4.94 1.97
N ALA A 267 -24.76 -3.92 1.54
CA ALA A 267 -23.36 -4.01 1.18
C ALA A 267 -22.46 -4.14 2.42
N ASP A 268 -22.77 -3.45 3.51
CA ASP A 268 -21.95 -3.46 4.73
C ASP A 268 -22.84 -3.62 5.97
N MET A 269 -22.65 -4.73 6.68
CA MET A 269 -23.38 -5.04 7.93
C MET A 269 -22.94 -4.15 9.09
N GLN A 270 -21.78 -3.52 9.03
CA GLN A 270 -21.29 -2.60 10.07
C GLN A 270 -22.16 -1.32 10.14
N HIS A 271 -22.73 -0.91 9.01
CA HIS A 271 -23.64 0.26 8.98
C HIS A 271 -24.99 0.02 9.67
N LEU A 272 -25.31 -1.21 10.06
CA LEU A 272 -26.54 -1.57 10.78
C LEU A 272 -26.40 -1.54 12.29
N ALA A 273 -25.20 -1.47 12.82
CA ALA A 273 -24.90 -1.48 14.25
C ALA A 273 -24.82 -0.07 14.81
#